data_26d46a9e86cb47ca4c10bf7c1d3afcb2
#
_entry.id   26d46a9e86cb47ca4c10bf7c1d3afcb2
#
_cell.length_a   1.000
_cell.length_b   1.000
_cell.length_c   1.000
_cell.angle_alpha   90.00
_cell.angle_beta   90.00
_cell.angle_gamma   90.00
#
_symmetry.space_group_name_H-M   'P 1'
#
loop_
_entity.id
_entity.type
_entity.pdbx_description
1 polymer ?
#
loop_
_entity_poly.entity_id
_entity_poly.type
_entity_poly.pdbx_seq_one_letter_code
_entity_poly.pdbx_strand_id
1 'polypeptide(L)'
;MFLLLFAGWLWWRVGDIEVVVNEEALKALSSVGDAAEFTIMTYNVQARPLFDDSKHKFKYISPLLNNYDICAVQECFKDHHRLWNAAEHPVKLYHATLKHPFKVVGSGLSILGKFPLAKADGINFDSQGDGQNWPASKGVLMARFLVQGMPVDVYTTHIAAGKHEASMKAKFEQGDEIIRFIQASSPPENAVILLGDFNIRPSRGPEDKEANKNNPKVMGFDHIVEALNFRDASDEINGPTGTEIDRILFRPGIGQAMKPLAWQHDDPIFYDPDGNPLSDHEPVIVKFKLEKTPLAE
;
A
#
# COMPACT_ATOMS: atom_id res chain seq x y z
N MET A 1 -12.17 -30.43 25.87
CA MET A 1 -13.18 -29.55 25.25
C MET A 1 -12.73 -28.09 25.14
N PHE A 2 -12.15 -27.47 26.18
CA PHE A 2 -11.64 -26.09 26.11
C PHE A 2 -10.50 -25.87 25.11
N LEU A 3 -9.56 -26.81 24.97
CA LEU A 3 -8.44 -26.72 24.04
C LEU A 3 -8.87 -26.79 22.57
N LEU A 4 -9.92 -27.57 22.26
CA LEU A 4 -10.48 -27.68 20.90
C LEU A 4 -11.28 -26.44 20.51
N LEU A 5 -11.97 -25.80 21.47
CA LEU A 5 -12.65 -24.53 21.25
C LEU A 5 -11.67 -23.36 21.07
N PHE A 6 -10.56 -23.40 21.79
CA PHE A 6 -9.49 -22.40 21.66
C PHE A 6 -8.72 -22.55 20.33
N ALA A 7 -8.45 -23.79 19.90
CA ALA A 7 -7.86 -24.07 18.60
C ALA A 7 -8.81 -23.70 17.43
N GLY A 8 -10.10 -23.97 17.57
CA GLY A 8 -11.12 -23.56 16.61
C GLY A 8 -11.28 -22.04 16.54
N TRP A 9 -11.19 -21.35 17.68
CA TRP A 9 -11.25 -19.90 17.74
C TRP A 9 -9.98 -19.25 17.15
N LEU A 10 -8.79 -19.81 17.35
CA LEU A 10 -7.54 -19.42 16.69
C LEU A 10 -7.61 -19.64 15.17
N TRP A 11 -8.18 -20.75 14.74
CA TRP A 11 -8.36 -21.06 13.31
C TRP A 11 -9.36 -20.11 12.65
N TRP A 12 -10.37 -19.66 13.37
CA TRP A 12 -11.37 -18.71 12.87
C TRP A 12 -10.83 -17.27 12.77
N ARG A 13 -9.74 -16.96 13.49
CA ARG A 13 -9.02 -15.67 13.41
C ARG A 13 -7.90 -15.62 12.38
N VAL A 14 -7.53 -16.73 11.78
CA VAL A 14 -6.67 -16.79 10.58
C VAL A 14 -7.58 -16.45 9.40
N GLY A 15 -8.02 -15.21 9.37
CA GLY A 15 -8.99 -14.74 8.39
C GLY A 15 -8.31 -14.42 7.06
N ASP A 16 -9.07 -14.63 6.00
CA ASP A 16 -8.74 -14.23 4.64
C ASP A 16 -8.76 -12.70 4.49
N ILE A 17 -8.41 -12.23 3.30
CA ILE A 17 -8.63 -10.84 2.91
C ILE A 17 -10.12 -10.59 2.87
N GLU A 18 -10.60 -9.63 3.64
CA GLU A 18 -11.98 -9.15 3.54
C GLU A 18 -12.13 -8.34 2.25
N VAL A 19 -13.10 -8.71 1.43
CA VAL A 19 -13.39 -8.07 0.14
C VAL A 19 -14.86 -7.67 0.10
N VAL A 20 -15.11 -6.39 -0.13
CA VAL A 20 -16.45 -5.85 -0.38
C VAL A 20 -16.49 -5.26 -1.78
N VAL A 21 -17.45 -5.71 -2.61
CA VAL A 21 -17.65 -5.23 -3.97
C VAL A 21 -19.10 -4.81 -4.15
N ASN A 22 -19.31 -3.57 -4.59
CA ASN A 22 -20.61 -3.07 -5.02
C ASN A 22 -20.70 -3.15 -6.55
N GLU A 23 -21.22 -4.27 -7.06
CA GLU A 23 -21.32 -4.54 -8.49
C GLU A 23 -22.20 -3.52 -9.25
N GLU A 24 -23.24 -2.97 -8.61
CA GLU A 24 -24.13 -2.01 -9.23
C GLU A 24 -23.39 -0.66 -9.46
N ALA A 25 -22.67 -0.19 -8.45
CA ALA A 25 -21.84 1.01 -8.57
C ALA A 25 -20.70 0.82 -9.61
N LEU A 26 -20.08 -0.37 -9.68
CA LEU A 26 -19.05 -0.66 -10.67
C LEU A 26 -19.59 -0.62 -12.09
N LYS A 27 -20.78 -1.13 -12.36
CA LYS A 27 -21.40 -1.06 -13.71
C LYS A 27 -21.56 0.37 -14.20
N ALA A 28 -21.87 1.31 -13.30
CA ALA A 28 -22.01 2.72 -13.63
C ALA A 28 -20.65 3.40 -13.93
N LEU A 29 -19.55 2.90 -13.36
CA LEU A 29 -18.20 3.46 -13.48
C LEU A 29 -17.34 2.73 -14.53
N SER A 30 -17.73 1.52 -14.93
CA SER A 30 -16.93 0.68 -15.83
C SER A 30 -16.97 1.24 -17.25
N SER A 31 -15.80 1.51 -17.79
CA SER A 31 -15.59 1.90 -19.19
C SER A 31 -14.37 1.14 -19.72
N VAL A 32 -14.31 0.99 -21.04
CA VAL A 32 -13.17 0.37 -21.74
C VAL A 32 -12.61 1.40 -22.69
N GLY A 33 -11.29 1.54 -22.67
CA GLY A 33 -10.59 2.53 -23.49
C GLY A 33 -9.11 2.19 -23.65
N ASP A 34 -8.43 3.01 -24.43
CA ASP A 34 -7.00 2.86 -24.70
C ASP A 34 -6.14 3.82 -23.87
N ALA A 35 -6.76 4.71 -23.11
CA ALA A 35 -6.10 5.62 -22.19
C ALA A 35 -6.97 5.94 -20.99
N ALA A 36 -6.33 6.19 -19.84
CA ALA A 36 -6.96 6.62 -18.61
C ALA A 36 -6.07 7.58 -17.83
N GLU A 37 -6.68 8.53 -17.13
CA GLU A 37 -6.05 9.26 -16.05
C GLU A 37 -6.72 8.85 -14.75
N PHE A 38 -5.96 8.62 -13.69
CA PHE A 38 -6.48 8.28 -12.38
C PHE A 38 -5.55 8.77 -11.26
N THR A 39 -6.14 8.97 -10.11
CA THR A 39 -5.44 9.39 -8.89
C THR A 39 -5.28 8.21 -7.95
N ILE A 40 -4.11 8.08 -7.35
CA ILE A 40 -3.84 7.09 -6.32
C ILE A 40 -3.19 7.76 -5.10
N MET A 41 -3.61 7.35 -3.92
CA MET A 41 -3.11 7.87 -2.65
C MET A 41 -2.58 6.73 -1.79
N THR A 42 -1.46 6.96 -1.09
CA THR A 42 -1.04 6.19 0.07
C THR A 42 -1.10 7.03 1.33
N TYR A 43 -1.60 6.46 2.43
CA TYR A 43 -1.74 7.17 3.69
C TYR A 43 -1.64 6.24 4.90
N ASN A 44 -0.62 6.40 5.72
CA ASN A 44 -0.55 5.80 7.04
C ASN A 44 -1.49 6.59 7.98
N VAL A 45 -2.61 6.00 8.41
CA VAL A 45 -3.65 6.68 9.19
C VAL A 45 -3.44 6.63 10.70
N GLN A 46 -2.39 5.96 11.16
CA GLN A 46 -2.03 5.88 12.56
C GLN A 46 -3.23 5.51 13.46
N ALA A 47 -3.87 4.37 13.20
CA ALA A 47 -4.99 3.87 14.00
C ALA A 47 -4.57 2.66 14.85
N ARG A 48 -3.59 2.87 15.73
CA ARG A 48 -3.04 1.83 16.61
C ARG A 48 -4.02 1.52 17.76
N PRO A 49 -4.24 0.23 18.08
CA PRO A 49 -5.06 -0.14 19.23
C PRO A 49 -4.51 0.46 20.54
N LEU A 50 -5.38 0.95 21.39
CA LEU A 50 -5.11 1.54 22.71
C LEU A 50 -4.42 2.93 22.71
N PHE A 51 -3.80 3.34 21.61
CA PHE A 51 -3.02 4.59 21.56
C PHE A 51 -3.72 5.70 20.79
N ASP A 52 -4.49 5.37 19.75
CA ASP A 52 -5.07 6.37 18.85
C ASP A 52 -6.60 6.35 18.88
N ASP A 53 -7.23 7.53 18.74
CA ASP A 53 -8.68 7.64 18.57
C ASP A 53 -9.07 7.50 17.07
N SER A 54 -9.10 6.26 16.60
CA SER A 54 -9.52 5.94 15.24
C SER A 54 -10.94 6.43 14.91
N LYS A 55 -11.84 6.48 15.90
CA LYS A 55 -13.24 6.92 15.68
C LYS A 55 -13.28 8.40 15.31
N HIS A 56 -12.50 9.21 16.02
CA HIS A 56 -12.37 10.64 15.71
C HIS A 56 -11.72 10.83 14.34
N LYS A 57 -10.55 10.24 14.12
CA LYS A 57 -9.80 10.35 12.85
C LYS A 57 -10.63 9.91 11.65
N PHE A 58 -11.25 8.76 11.69
CA PHE A 58 -11.98 8.19 10.55
C PHE A 58 -13.28 8.92 10.22
N LYS A 59 -13.86 9.67 11.15
CA LYS A 59 -14.96 10.58 10.86
C LYS A 59 -14.58 11.62 9.80
N TYR A 60 -13.32 12.09 9.84
CA TYR A 60 -12.81 13.09 8.89
C TYR A 60 -12.10 12.45 7.70
N ILE A 61 -11.28 11.41 7.90
CA ILE A 61 -10.54 10.76 6.82
C ILE A 61 -11.48 10.08 5.82
N SER A 62 -12.49 9.34 6.30
CA SER A 62 -13.36 8.51 5.44
C SER A 62 -13.98 9.28 4.25
N PRO A 63 -14.62 10.45 4.43
CA PRO A 63 -15.16 11.20 3.29
C PRO A 63 -14.08 11.79 2.37
N LEU A 64 -12.88 12.08 2.89
CA LEU A 64 -11.78 12.64 2.08
C LEU A 64 -11.23 11.63 1.07
N LEU A 65 -11.34 10.33 1.36
CA LEU A 65 -10.92 9.28 0.43
C LEU A 65 -11.64 9.38 -0.93
N ASN A 66 -12.84 9.92 -0.97
CA ASN A 66 -13.65 10.06 -2.20
C ASN A 66 -13.02 10.96 -3.27
N ASN A 67 -12.05 11.79 -2.89
CA ASN A 67 -11.31 12.65 -3.81
C ASN A 67 -10.34 11.86 -4.72
N TYR A 68 -10.06 10.60 -4.41
CA TYR A 68 -9.08 9.79 -5.12
C TYR A 68 -9.74 8.54 -5.71
N ASP A 69 -9.14 7.99 -6.77
CA ASP A 69 -9.71 6.83 -7.46
C ASP A 69 -9.27 5.52 -6.81
N ILE A 70 -8.04 5.48 -6.28
CA ILE A 70 -7.51 4.36 -5.51
C ILE A 70 -6.88 4.92 -4.24
N CYS A 71 -7.25 4.34 -3.09
CA CYS A 71 -6.68 4.68 -1.79
C CYS A 71 -6.06 3.45 -1.15
N ALA A 72 -4.78 3.52 -0.81
CA ALA A 72 -4.08 2.49 -0.06
C ALA A 72 -3.71 3.03 1.33
N VAL A 73 -4.14 2.32 2.37
CA VAL A 73 -4.07 2.79 3.74
C VAL A 73 -3.25 1.83 4.59
N GLN A 74 -2.37 2.37 5.43
CA GLN A 74 -1.55 1.63 6.40
C GLN A 74 -1.95 2.01 7.84
N GLU A 75 -1.57 1.18 8.79
CA GLU A 75 -1.93 1.29 10.23
C GLU A 75 -3.44 1.36 10.53
N CYS A 76 -4.29 0.90 9.64
CA CYS A 76 -5.71 0.72 9.91
C CYS A 76 -5.94 -0.57 10.74
N PHE A 77 -5.32 -0.68 11.92
CA PHE A 77 -5.33 -1.90 12.73
C PHE A 77 -6.66 -2.17 13.43
N LYS A 78 -7.54 -1.18 13.51
CA LYS A 78 -8.88 -1.30 14.10
C LYS A 78 -9.87 -0.39 13.39
N ASP A 79 -11.14 -0.68 13.59
CA ASP A 79 -12.25 0.15 13.10
C ASP A 79 -12.26 0.40 11.57
N HIS A 80 -11.67 -0.50 10.75
CA HIS A 80 -11.59 -0.33 9.29
C HIS A 80 -12.96 -0.11 8.64
N HIS A 81 -14.04 -0.70 9.18
CA HIS A 81 -15.41 -0.43 8.71
C HIS A 81 -15.82 1.04 8.91
N ARG A 82 -15.26 1.74 9.92
CA ARG A 82 -15.50 3.18 10.08
C ARG A 82 -14.75 4.00 9.03
N LEU A 83 -13.52 3.57 8.68
CA LEU A 83 -12.79 4.17 7.57
C LEU A 83 -13.57 4.00 6.25
N TRP A 84 -14.28 2.89 6.07
CA TRP A 84 -15.06 2.60 4.87
C TRP A 84 -16.44 3.27 4.84
N ASN A 85 -16.93 3.78 5.96
CA ASN A 85 -18.34 4.16 6.16
C ASN A 85 -18.81 5.28 5.22
N ALA A 86 -18.01 6.33 5.05
CA ALA A 86 -18.30 7.45 4.14
C ALA A 86 -17.50 7.38 2.83
N ALA A 87 -16.70 6.34 2.64
CA ALA A 87 -15.99 6.10 1.40
C ALA A 87 -16.93 5.46 0.37
N GLU A 88 -17.11 6.12 -0.78
CA GLU A 88 -18.02 5.71 -1.85
C GLU A 88 -17.39 4.71 -2.84
N HIS A 89 -16.13 4.30 -2.61
CA HIS A 89 -15.44 3.34 -3.45
C HIS A 89 -16.21 2.01 -3.51
N PRO A 90 -16.56 1.53 -4.71
CA PRO A 90 -17.30 0.26 -4.85
C PRO A 90 -16.49 -0.98 -4.50
N VAL A 91 -15.16 -0.88 -4.49
CA VAL A 91 -14.28 -1.98 -4.08
C VAL A 91 -13.52 -1.57 -2.82
N LYS A 92 -13.56 -2.43 -1.81
CA LYS A 92 -12.85 -2.24 -0.53
C LYS A 92 -12.24 -3.54 -0.09
N LEU A 93 -10.96 -3.52 0.25
CA LEU A 93 -10.20 -4.67 0.73
C LEU A 93 -9.56 -4.36 2.08
N TYR A 94 -9.52 -5.36 2.96
CA TYR A 94 -8.79 -5.29 4.23
C TYR A 94 -8.04 -6.59 4.50
N HIS A 95 -6.76 -6.47 4.87
CA HIS A 95 -5.91 -7.62 5.15
C HIS A 95 -5.95 -7.97 6.64
N ALA A 96 -6.91 -8.82 7.01
CA ALA A 96 -7.20 -9.22 8.40
C ALA A 96 -6.31 -10.37 8.89
N THR A 97 -5.55 -11.03 8.03
CA THR A 97 -4.83 -12.27 8.33
C THR A 97 -3.81 -12.11 9.46
N LEU A 98 -3.82 -13.06 10.39
CA LEU A 98 -2.87 -13.21 11.49
C LEU A 98 -1.99 -14.42 11.23
N LYS A 99 -0.73 -14.22 10.85
CA LYS A 99 0.19 -15.32 10.53
C LYS A 99 0.72 -16.07 11.75
N HIS A 100 0.90 -15.38 12.85
CA HIS A 100 1.52 -15.93 14.05
C HIS A 100 0.54 -15.93 15.22
N PRO A 101 0.48 -17.02 16.04
CA PRO A 101 -0.49 -17.15 17.12
C PRO A 101 -0.38 -16.09 18.22
N PHE A 102 0.75 -15.42 18.32
CA PHE A 102 0.99 -14.38 19.33
C PHE A 102 0.78 -12.94 18.79
N LYS A 103 0.41 -12.78 17.52
CA LYS A 103 0.04 -11.48 16.96
C LYS A 103 -1.36 -11.07 17.40
N VAL A 104 -1.55 -9.78 17.63
CA VAL A 104 -2.80 -9.24 18.21
C VAL A 104 -3.69 -8.60 17.15
N VAL A 105 -3.07 -8.08 16.08
CA VAL A 105 -3.74 -7.41 14.97
C VAL A 105 -3.20 -7.87 13.62
N GLY A 106 -4.02 -7.75 12.57
CA GLY A 106 -3.63 -8.02 11.19
C GLY A 106 -2.57 -7.05 10.69
N SER A 107 -2.41 -6.97 9.38
CA SER A 107 -1.40 -6.08 8.79
C SER A 107 -1.74 -4.60 8.89
N GLY A 108 -3.02 -4.25 9.11
CA GLY A 108 -3.51 -2.88 9.09
C GLY A 108 -3.59 -2.27 7.69
N LEU A 109 -3.52 -3.11 6.64
CA LEU A 109 -3.55 -2.67 5.25
C LEU A 109 -4.97 -2.70 4.70
N SER A 110 -5.35 -1.64 3.99
CA SER A 110 -6.62 -1.55 3.27
C SER A 110 -6.40 -0.91 1.90
N ILE A 111 -7.13 -1.39 0.88
CA ILE A 111 -7.20 -0.79 -0.46
C ILE A 111 -8.65 -0.51 -0.80
N LEU A 112 -8.93 0.70 -1.26
CA LEU A 112 -10.23 1.10 -1.80
C LEU A 112 -10.03 1.51 -3.26
N GLY A 113 -10.97 1.16 -4.15
CA GLY A 113 -10.85 1.50 -5.57
C GLY A 113 -12.18 1.73 -6.26
N LYS A 114 -12.17 2.62 -7.27
CA LYS A 114 -13.32 2.93 -8.12
C LYS A 114 -13.38 2.11 -9.41
N PHE A 115 -12.45 1.15 -9.58
CA PHE A 115 -12.35 0.32 -10.78
C PHE A 115 -12.77 -1.13 -10.49
N PRO A 116 -13.19 -1.90 -11.53
CA PRO A 116 -13.48 -3.32 -11.38
C PRO A 116 -12.30 -4.10 -10.81
N LEU A 117 -12.57 -4.98 -9.83
CA LEU A 117 -11.60 -5.85 -9.20
C LEU A 117 -11.51 -7.17 -9.96
N ALA A 118 -10.33 -7.51 -10.46
CA ALA A 118 -10.07 -8.79 -11.12
C ALA A 118 -9.43 -9.83 -10.19
N LYS A 119 -8.64 -9.39 -9.21
CA LYS A 119 -7.97 -10.26 -8.23
C LYS A 119 -7.70 -9.51 -6.93
N ALA A 120 -7.84 -10.20 -5.81
CA ALA A 120 -7.32 -9.80 -4.51
C ALA A 120 -6.39 -10.88 -3.98
N ASP A 121 -5.28 -10.49 -3.38
CA ASP A 121 -4.28 -11.40 -2.81
C ASP A 121 -3.48 -10.69 -1.70
N GLY A 122 -2.73 -11.43 -0.90
CA GLY A 122 -1.89 -10.83 0.13
C GLY A 122 -1.03 -11.83 0.86
N ILE A 123 0.04 -11.33 1.46
CA ILE A 123 0.93 -12.11 2.31
C ILE A 123 1.20 -11.38 3.62
N ASN A 124 1.44 -12.14 4.68
CA ASN A 124 2.11 -11.62 5.87
C ASN A 124 3.59 -11.99 5.80
N PHE A 125 4.45 -11.07 6.18
CA PHE A 125 5.88 -11.31 6.20
C PHE A 125 6.27 -12.42 7.17
N ASP A 126 7.25 -13.24 6.79
CA ASP A 126 7.93 -14.19 7.67
C ASP A 126 8.83 -13.45 8.65
N SER A 127 9.58 -12.47 8.15
CA SER A 127 10.45 -11.63 8.95
C SER A 127 9.66 -10.52 9.66
N GLN A 128 9.78 -10.44 10.98
CA GLN A 128 8.90 -9.60 11.81
C GLN A 128 9.57 -8.37 12.45
N GLY A 129 10.89 -8.27 12.40
CA GLY A 129 11.63 -7.21 13.09
C GLY A 129 11.66 -7.37 14.63
N ASP A 130 11.90 -6.26 15.31
CA ASP A 130 12.00 -6.21 16.78
C ASP A 130 10.63 -6.00 17.48
N GLY A 131 10.69 -5.79 18.80
CA GLY A 131 9.51 -5.65 19.65
C GLY A 131 8.51 -4.56 19.28
N GLN A 132 8.93 -3.51 18.57
CA GLN A 132 8.01 -2.46 18.08
C GLN A 132 7.05 -2.99 17.01
N ASN A 133 7.50 -3.99 16.26
CA ASN A 133 6.74 -4.62 15.19
C ASN A 133 5.90 -5.82 15.69
N TRP A 134 6.09 -6.22 16.95
CA TRP A 134 5.49 -7.44 17.51
C TRP A 134 3.96 -7.51 17.43
N PRO A 135 3.16 -6.45 17.70
CA PRO A 135 1.70 -6.61 17.78
C PRO A 135 1.04 -6.91 16.44
N ALA A 136 1.62 -6.45 15.31
CA ALA A 136 1.03 -6.51 13.99
C ALA A 136 1.59 -7.64 13.13
N SER A 137 0.75 -8.28 12.32
CA SER A 137 1.16 -9.21 11.27
C SER A 137 1.40 -8.43 9.97
N LYS A 138 2.47 -7.62 9.92
CA LYS A 138 2.82 -6.83 8.74
C LYS A 138 2.94 -7.70 7.48
N GLY A 139 2.74 -7.09 6.31
CA GLY A 139 2.71 -7.84 5.05
C GLY A 139 2.46 -6.94 3.84
N VAL A 140 1.89 -7.54 2.81
CA VAL A 140 1.48 -6.89 1.57
C VAL A 140 0.03 -7.26 1.27
N LEU A 141 -0.77 -6.30 0.85
CA LEU A 141 -2.11 -6.48 0.28
C LEU A 141 -2.08 -6.10 -1.20
N MET A 142 -2.71 -6.89 -2.05
CA MET A 142 -2.74 -6.70 -3.50
C MET A 142 -4.17 -6.63 -4.00
N ALA A 143 -4.43 -5.67 -4.90
CA ALA A 143 -5.64 -5.59 -5.71
C ALA A 143 -5.26 -5.45 -7.20
N ARG A 144 -5.81 -6.29 -8.08
CA ARG A 144 -5.76 -6.09 -9.53
C ARG A 144 -7.02 -5.36 -9.97
N PHE A 145 -6.86 -4.14 -10.40
CA PHE A 145 -7.94 -3.36 -10.99
C PHE A 145 -7.90 -3.38 -12.52
N LEU A 146 -9.07 -3.21 -13.13
CA LEU A 146 -9.20 -3.01 -14.59
C LEU A 146 -9.48 -1.52 -14.86
N VAL A 147 -8.42 -0.75 -15.08
CA VAL A 147 -8.51 0.68 -15.37
C VAL A 147 -8.75 0.86 -16.88
N GLN A 148 -9.97 1.23 -17.28
CA GLN A 148 -10.39 1.23 -18.69
C GLN A 148 -10.16 -0.13 -19.39
N GLY A 149 -10.27 -1.23 -18.63
CA GLY A 149 -9.99 -2.58 -19.12
C GLY A 149 -8.51 -2.97 -19.14
N MET A 150 -7.59 -2.04 -18.82
CA MET A 150 -6.17 -2.30 -18.68
C MET A 150 -5.85 -2.82 -17.28
N PRO A 151 -5.15 -3.94 -17.12
CA PRO A 151 -4.82 -4.46 -15.78
C PRO A 151 -3.74 -3.63 -15.10
N VAL A 152 -4.04 -3.21 -13.85
CA VAL A 152 -3.14 -2.50 -12.96
C VAL A 152 -3.10 -3.25 -11.63
N ASP A 153 -1.95 -3.78 -11.27
CA ASP A 153 -1.72 -4.47 -10.00
C ASP A 153 -1.24 -3.46 -8.96
N VAL A 154 -2.05 -3.21 -7.95
CA VAL A 154 -1.78 -2.29 -6.85
C VAL A 154 -1.42 -3.07 -5.62
N TYR A 155 -0.21 -2.83 -5.09
CA TYR A 155 0.31 -3.45 -3.87
C TYR A 155 0.52 -2.39 -2.80
N THR A 156 -0.04 -2.60 -1.61
CA THR A 156 0.28 -1.75 -0.46
C THR A 156 1.02 -2.54 0.60
N THR A 157 2.00 -1.88 1.23
CA THR A 157 2.82 -2.47 2.28
C THR A 157 3.04 -1.50 3.43
N HIS A 158 3.40 -2.05 4.59
CA HIS A 158 3.95 -1.32 5.71
C HIS A 158 5.13 -2.14 6.26
N ILE A 159 6.35 -1.75 5.90
CA ILE A 159 7.59 -2.44 6.29
C ILE A 159 7.89 -2.20 7.77
N ALA A 160 8.72 -3.05 8.37
CA ALA A 160 9.09 -2.96 9.77
C ALA A 160 9.63 -1.57 10.14
N ALA A 161 9.15 -1.00 11.22
CA ALA A 161 9.70 0.22 11.82
C ALA A 161 10.99 -0.06 12.61
N GLY A 162 11.67 0.99 13.05
CA GLY A 162 12.84 0.90 13.94
C GLY A 162 14.19 1.00 13.23
N LYS A 163 15.23 1.18 14.07
CA LYS A 163 16.62 1.44 13.64
C LYS A 163 17.62 0.41 14.19
N HIS A 164 17.15 -0.54 15.00
CA HIS A 164 18.01 -1.59 15.57
C HIS A 164 18.35 -2.63 14.50
N GLU A 165 19.41 -3.37 14.72
CA GLU A 165 19.92 -4.38 13.79
C GLU A 165 18.85 -5.38 13.35
N ALA A 166 18.07 -5.91 14.30
CA ALA A 166 16.99 -6.85 13.99
C ALA A 166 15.91 -6.23 13.06
N SER A 167 15.54 -4.97 13.28
CA SER A 167 14.59 -4.25 12.40
C SER A 167 15.20 -3.96 11.04
N MET A 168 16.49 -3.66 10.98
CA MET A 168 17.19 -3.41 9.72
C MET A 168 17.30 -4.67 8.86
N LYS A 169 17.63 -5.79 9.50
CA LYS A 169 17.61 -7.10 8.84
C LYS A 169 16.23 -7.46 8.32
N ALA A 170 15.20 -7.29 9.17
CA ALA A 170 13.81 -7.55 8.79
C ALA A 170 13.36 -6.71 7.59
N LYS A 171 13.74 -5.42 7.52
CA LYS A 171 13.40 -4.57 6.37
C LYS A 171 13.93 -5.12 5.05
N PHE A 172 15.16 -5.62 5.04
CA PHE A 172 15.77 -6.23 3.86
C PHE A 172 15.04 -7.53 3.48
N GLU A 173 14.82 -8.43 4.45
CA GLU A 173 14.12 -9.70 4.24
C GLU A 173 12.68 -9.49 3.78
N GLN A 174 11.96 -8.49 4.32
CA GLN A 174 10.63 -8.08 3.87
C GLN A 174 10.66 -7.53 2.45
N GLY A 175 11.73 -6.82 2.06
CA GLY A 175 11.97 -6.40 0.67
C GLY A 175 12.06 -7.60 -0.27
N ASP A 176 12.80 -8.65 0.10
CA ASP A 176 12.87 -9.90 -0.66
C ASP A 176 11.50 -10.61 -0.76
N GLU A 177 10.71 -10.58 0.31
CA GLU A 177 9.35 -11.15 0.30
C GLU A 177 8.41 -10.38 -0.62
N ILE A 178 8.49 -9.04 -0.65
CA ILE A 178 7.75 -8.17 -1.59
C ILE A 178 8.13 -8.51 -3.02
N ILE A 179 9.43 -8.61 -3.32
CA ILE A 179 9.94 -8.91 -4.67
C ILE A 179 9.38 -10.25 -5.14
N ARG A 180 9.52 -11.31 -4.35
CA ARG A 180 9.02 -12.64 -4.70
C ARG A 180 7.51 -12.65 -4.91
N PHE A 181 6.76 -11.96 -4.06
CA PHE A 181 5.30 -11.91 -4.17
C PHE A 181 4.85 -11.20 -5.44
N ILE A 182 5.45 -10.05 -5.77
CA ILE A 182 5.12 -9.29 -6.99
C ILE A 182 5.50 -10.09 -8.24
N GLN A 183 6.68 -10.69 -8.29
CA GLN A 183 7.13 -11.52 -9.41
C GLN A 183 6.24 -12.75 -9.65
N ALA A 184 5.72 -13.36 -8.57
CA ALA A 184 4.82 -14.50 -8.67
C ALA A 184 3.37 -14.12 -9.03
N SER A 185 2.93 -12.90 -8.69
CA SER A 185 1.53 -12.50 -8.79
C SER A 185 1.21 -11.64 -10.00
N SER A 186 2.19 -10.85 -10.51
CA SER A 186 2.00 -9.90 -11.60
C SER A 186 2.58 -10.41 -12.91
N PRO A 187 1.73 -10.77 -13.90
CA PRO A 187 2.19 -11.03 -15.26
C PRO A 187 2.90 -9.81 -15.86
N PRO A 188 3.83 -10.00 -16.81
CA PRO A 188 4.58 -8.91 -17.43
C PRO A 188 3.72 -7.85 -18.14
N GLU A 189 2.51 -8.23 -18.58
CA GLU A 189 1.56 -7.36 -19.29
C GLU A 189 0.85 -6.39 -18.34
N ASN A 190 0.89 -6.63 -17.03
CA ASN A 190 0.23 -5.77 -16.08
C ASN A 190 1.12 -4.60 -15.66
N ALA A 191 0.57 -3.40 -15.66
CA ALA A 191 1.17 -2.30 -14.91
C ALA A 191 1.18 -2.62 -13.42
N VAL A 192 2.23 -2.21 -12.72
CA VAL A 192 2.38 -2.47 -11.28
C VAL A 192 2.62 -1.17 -10.54
N ILE A 193 1.90 -0.96 -9.45
CA ILE A 193 2.12 0.10 -8.48
C ILE A 193 2.36 -0.54 -7.12
N LEU A 194 3.48 -0.21 -6.48
CA LEU A 194 3.78 -0.57 -5.09
C LEU A 194 3.85 0.71 -4.27
N LEU A 195 3.02 0.80 -3.23
CA LEU A 195 2.94 2.00 -2.41
C LEU A 195 2.76 1.66 -0.92
N GLY A 196 3.09 2.61 -0.06
CA GLY A 196 2.93 2.47 1.38
C GLY A 196 4.03 3.11 2.18
N ASP A 197 4.05 2.78 3.47
CA ASP A 197 5.09 3.15 4.42
C ASP A 197 6.23 2.12 4.38
N PHE A 198 7.31 2.50 3.71
CA PHE A 198 8.50 1.64 3.61
C PHE A 198 9.38 1.71 4.86
N ASN A 199 9.18 2.70 5.74
CA ASN A 199 10.09 2.92 6.87
C ASN A 199 11.59 2.99 6.47
N ILE A 200 11.86 3.19 5.19
CA ILE A 200 13.18 3.25 4.56
C ILE A 200 13.20 4.50 3.69
N ARG A 201 14.29 5.24 3.72
CA ARG A 201 14.51 6.36 2.83
C ARG A 201 15.33 5.91 1.63
N PRO A 202 15.01 6.36 0.40
CA PRO A 202 15.81 6.09 -0.77
C PRO A 202 17.17 6.80 -0.72
N SER A 203 18.08 6.39 -1.59
CA SER A 203 19.31 7.13 -1.84
C SER A 203 19.02 8.46 -2.56
N ARG A 204 19.76 9.51 -2.21
CA ARG A 204 19.65 10.85 -2.80
C ARG A 204 20.60 11.03 -4.00
N GLY A 205 20.58 10.11 -4.94
CA GLY A 205 21.45 10.14 -6.10
C GLY A 205 22.70 9.27 -5.98
N PRO A 206 23.56 9.24 -7.03
CA PRO A 206 24.67 8.31 -7.14
C PRO A 206 25.70 8.38 -6.01
N GLU A 207 26.01 9.58 -5.53
CA GLU A 207 26.98 9.79 -4.44
C GLU A 207 26.47 9.25 -3.12
N ASP A 208 25.19 9.51 -2.80
CA ASP A 208 24.53 9.00 -1.59
C ASP A 208 24.38 7.47 -1.67
N LYS A 209 24.05 6.93 -2.84
CA LYS A 209 23.99 5.50 -3.11
C LYS A 209 25.35 4.83 -2.85
N GLU A 210 26.44 5.39 -3.36
CA GLU A 210 27.79 4.86 -3.12
C GLU A 210 28.19 4.97 -1.65
N ALA A 211 27.92 6.12 -1.00
CA ALA A 211 28.20 6.33 0.42
C ALA A 211 27.42 5.39 1.33
N ASN A 212 26.22 4.99 0.92
CA ASN A 212 25.30 4.16 1.69
C ASN A 212 25.15 2.72 1.15
N LYS A 213 26.01 2.29 0.24
CA LYS A 213 25.94 0.95 -0.40
C LYS A 213 25.97 -0.24 0.56
N ASN A 214 26.46 -0.02 1.78
CA ASN A 214 26.46 -1.02 2.86
C ASN A 214 25.48 -0.63 3.97
N ASN A 215 24.64 0.38 3.78
CA ASN A 215 23.66 0.79 4.77
C ASN A 215 22.33 0.01 4.50
N PRO A 216 21.95 -0.93 5.37
CA PRO A 216 20.75 -1.74 5.17
C PRO A 216 19.46 -0.93 4.97
N LYS A 217 19.43 0.32 5.47
CA LYS A 217 18.27 1.22 5.29
C LYS A 217 18.05 1.62 3.84
N VAL A 218 19.13 1.85 3.12
CA VAL A 218 19.11 2.30 1.72
C VAL A 218 19.05 1.08 0.81
N MET A 219 19.89 0.08 1.11
CA MET A 219 19.96 -1.16 0.31
C MET A 219 18.61 -1.84 0.14
N GLY A 220 17.80 -1.92 1.21
CA GLY A 220 16.51 -2.58 1.14
C GLY A 220 15.53 -1.90 0.18
N PHE A 221 15.54 -0.58 0.09
CA PHE A 221 14.69 0.17 -0.85
C PHE A 221 15.22 0.05 -2.29
N ASP A 222 16.51 0.34 -2.49
CA ASP A 222 17.15 0.26 -3.80
C ASP A 222 17.05 -1.15 -4.40
N HIS A 223 17.16 -2.19 -3.56
CA HIS A 223 16.97 -3.58 -3.97
C HIS A 223 15.57 -3.86 -4.53
N ILE A 224 14.52 -3.35 -3.88
CA ILE A 224 13.14 -3.46 -4.39
C ILE A 224 13.01 -2.76 -5.75
N VAL A 225 13.52 -1.52 -5.85
CA VAL A 225 13.44 -0.71 -7.06
C VAL A 225 14.17 -1.39 -8.22
N GLU A 226 15.39 -1.87 -8.00
CA GLU A 226 16.21 -2.52 -9.03
C GLU A 226 15.64 -3.87 -9.47
N ALA A 227 15.29 -4.75 -8.51
CA ALA A 227 14.81 -6.10 -8.78
C ALA A 227 13.48 -6.13 -9.56
N LEU A 228 12.64 -5.11 -9.37
CA LEU A 228 11.32 -5.01 -9.98
C LEU A 228 11.26 -3.99 -11.14
N ASN A 229 12.40 -3.36 -11.46
CA ASN A 229 12.49 -2.29 -12.46
C ASN A 229 11.46 -1.17 -12.22
N PHE A 230 11.32 -0.77 -10.97
CA PHE A 230 10.44 0.32 -10.60
C PHE A 230 11.06 1.68 -10.83
N ARG A 231 10.20 2.65 -11.08
CA ARG A 231 10.47 4.08 -11.00
C ARG A 231 9.73 4.66 -9.81
N ASP A 232 10.28 5.69 -9.19
CA ASP A 232 9.63 6.42 -8.13
C ASP A 232 8.89 7.63 -8.68
N ALA A 233 7.60 7.77 -8.35
CA ALA A 233 6.77 8.85 -8.88
C ALA A 233 7.20 10.24 -8.40
N SER A 234 7.74 10.35 -7.18
CA SER A 234 8.30 11.60 -6.67
C SER A 234 9.56 12.00 -7.46
N ASP A 235 10.46 11.04 -7.67
CA ASP A 235 11.73 11.29 -8.36
C ASP A 235 11.50 11.66 -9.85
N GLU A 236 10.47 11.09 -10.48
CA GLU A 236 10.07 11.42 -11.87
C GLU A 236 9.54 12.86 -12.00
N ILE A 237 8.84 13.37 -10.99
CA ILE A 237 8.24 14.73 -11.02
C ILE A 237 9.20 15.79 -10.45
N ASN A 238 9.86 15.48 -9.33
CA ASN A 238 10.60 16.46 -8.53
C ASN A 238 12.12 16.28 -8.61
N GLY A 239 12.58 15.20 -9.24
CA GLY A 239 13.97 14.75 -9.13
C GLY A 239 14.24 14.03 -7.80
N PRO A 240 15.44 13.43 -7.62
CA PRO A 240 15.78 12.60 -6.48
C PRO A 240 15.99 13.42 -5.19
N THR A 241 14.91 13.98 -4.69
CA THR A 241 14.90 14.84 -3.48
C THR A 241 14.46 14.09 -2.22
N GLY A 242 13.96 12.86 -2.39
CA GLY A 242 13.14 12.14 -1.43
C GLY A 242 13.74 11.95 -0.04
N THR A 243 13.04 12.50 0.95
CA THR A 243 13.26 12.25 2.38
C THR A 243 12.14 11.39 2.96
N GLU A 244 11.03 11.27 2.24
CA GLU A 244 9.80 10.62 2.65
C GLU A 244 10.00 9.11 2.73
N ILE A 245 9.33 8.49 3.69
CA ILE A 245 9.27 7.02 3.84
C ILE A 245 7.99 6.44 3.25
N ASP A 246 7.00 7.28 3.00
CA ASP A 246 5.77 6.97 2.28
C ASP A 246 6.00 7.23 0.79
N ARG A 247 5.92 6.17 -0.03
CA ARG A 247 6.35 6.23 -1.44
C ARG A 247 5.35 5.54 -2.37
N ILE A 248 5.36 5.96 -3.64
CA ILE A 248 4.61 5.34 -4.73
C ILE A 248 5.58 4.97 -5.85
N LEU A 249 5.89 3.68 -5.95
CA LEU A 249 6.73 3.07 -6.96
C LEU A 249 5.85 2.48 -8.07
N PHE A 250 6.30 2.55 -9.33
CA PHE A 250 5.51 2.06 -10.44
C PHE A 250 6.37 1.54 -11.59
N ARG A 251 5.79 0.66 -12.40
CA ARG A 251 6.28 0.27 -13.72
C ARG A 251 5.11 0.00 -14.68
N PRO A 252 5.23 0.30 -15.98
CA PRO A 252 4.24 -0.10 -16.98
C PRO A 252 4.26 -1.62 -17.18
N GLY A 253 3.17 -2.15 -17.75
CA GLY A 253 3.14 -3.50 -18.33
C GLY A 253 3.60 -3.50 -19.79
N ILE A 254 3.86 -4.70 -20.33
CA ILE A 254 4.13 -4.86 -21.76
C ILE A 254 2.88 -4.43 -22.56
N GLY A 255 3.06 -3.59 -23.57
CA GLY A 255 1.94 -3.01 -24.33
C GLY A 255 1.21 -1.87 -23.61
N GLN A 256 1.84 -1.30 -22.59
CA GLN A 256 1.32 -0.15 -21.85
C GLN A 256 2.41 0.91 -21.66
N ALA A 257 2.00 2.17 -21.61
CA ALA A 257 2.80 3.30 -21.12
C ALA A 257 2.14 3.85 -19.87
N MET A 258 2.94 4.12 -18.85
CA MET A 258 2.48 4.69 -17.59
C MET A 258 3.43 5.79 -17.15
N LYS A 259 2.87 6.94 -16.80
CA LYS A 259 3.66 8.07 -16.31
C LYS A 259 2.91 8.86 -15.23
N PRO A 260 3.60 9.36 -14.21
CA PRO A 260 3.01 10.33 -13.28
C PRO A 260 2.83 11.67 -14.00
N LEU A 261 1.70 12.33 -13.75
CA LEU A 261 1.38 13.68 -14.24
C LEU A 261 1.51 14.72 -13.13
N ALA A 262 1.28 14.32 -11.89
CA ALA A 262 1.39 15.16 -10.72
C ALA A 262 1.74 14.28 -9.51
N TRP A 263 2.48 14.85 -8.58
CA TRP A 263 2.80 14.29 -7.27
C TRP A 263 2.54 15.35 -6.20
N GLN A 264 1.93 14.95 -5.10
CA GLN A 264 1.63 15.82 -3.97
C GLN A 264 1.92 15.07 -2.68
N HIS A 265 2.51 15.79 -1.74
CA HIS A 265 2.73 15.38 -0.36
C HIS A 265 2.24 16.50 0.53
N ASP A 266 1.70 16.21 1.72
CA ASP A 266 1.11 17.18 2.62
C ASP A 266 -0.13 17.90 2.02
N ASP A 267 -1.27 17.22 2.09
CA ASP A 267 -2.53 17.85 1.70
C ASP A 267 -3.23 18.43 2.95
N PRO A 268 -3.39 19.77 3.01
CA PRO A 268 -3.98 20.44 4.18
C PRO A 268 -5.44 20.07 4.45
N ILE A 269 -6.10 19.33 3.56
CA ILE A 269 -7.46 18.81 3.85
C ILE A 269 -7.44 17.68 4.89
N PHE A 270 -6.29 17.02 5.14
CA PHE A 270 -6.15 15.95 6.14
C PHE A 270 -5.87 16.48 7.56
N TYR A 271 -6.53 17.57 7.90
CA TYR A 271 -6.54 18.15 9.24
C TYR A 271 -7.95 18.15 9.82
N ASP A 272 -8.08 18.09 11.14
CA ASP A 272 -9.37 18.25 11.81
C ASP A 272 -9.82 19.73 11.82
N PRO A 273 -11.06 20.04 12.24
CA PRO A 273 -11.54 21.42 12.29
C PRO A 273 -10.76 22.33 13.26
N ASP A 274 -10.02 21.75 14.19
CA ASP A 274 -9.18 22.49 15.15
C ASP A 274 -7.76 22.72 14.61
N GLY A 275 -7.46 22.23 13.39
CA GLY A 275 -6.18 22.39 12.72
C GLY A 275 -5.14 21.37 13.14
N ASN A 276 -5.52 20.25 13.77
CA ASN A 276 -4.60 19.16 14.08
C ASN A 276 -4.50 18.17 12.93
N PRO A 277 -3.31 17.64 12.61
CA PRO A 277 -3.17 16.62 11.59
C PRO A 277 -3.90 15.33 12.01
N LEU A 278 -4.55 14.67 11.03
CA LEU A 278 -5.29 13.43 11.27
C LEU A 278 -4.38 12.20 11.42
N SER A 279 -3.10 12.33 11.12
CA SER A 279 -2.05 11.32 11.33
C SER A 279 -0.72 12.01 11.64
N ASP A 280 0.27 11.25 12.12
CA ASP A 280 1.67 11.66 12.21
C ASP A 280 2.44 11.45 10.88
N HIS A 281 1.75 10.90 9.87
CA HIS A 281 2.17 10.86 8.47
C HIS A 281 1.32 11.80 7.64
N GLU A 282 1.85 12.20 6.51
CA GLU A 282 1.16 12.98 5.48
C GLU A 282 0.79 12.07 4.29
N PRO A 283 -0.37 12.26 3.64
CA PRO A 283 -0.72 11.47 2.48
C PRO A 283 0.19 11.80 1.30
N VAL A 284 0.55 10.77 0.53
CA VAL A 284 1.20 10.93 -0.77
C VAL A 284 0.22 10.60 -1.88
N ILE A 285 0.04 11.53 -2.79
CA ILE A 285 -0.93 11.45 -3.89
C ILE A 285 -0.19 11.55 -5.23
N VAL A 286 -0.55 10.68 -6.17
CA VAL A 286 -0.04 10.73 -7.54
C VAL A 286 -1.21 10.66 -8.52
N LYS A 287 -1.18 11.52 -9.53
CA LYS A 287 -2.02 11.40 -10.70
C LYS A 287 -1.24 10.70 -11.80
N PHE A 288 -1.72 9.54 -12.27
CA PHE A 288 -1.12 8.80 -13.36
C PHE A 288 -1.89 8.96 -14.66
N LYS A 289 -1.17 8.88 -15.78
CA LYS A 289 -1.70 8.56 -17.10
C LYS A 289 -1.25 7.16 -17.47
N LEU A 290 -2.19 6.33 -17.90
CA LEU A 290 -1.99 4.97 -18.40
C LEU A 290 -2.55 4.90 -19.82
N GLU A 291 -1.76 4.35 -20.77
CA GLU A 291 -2.14 4.24 -22.16
C GLU A 291 -1.71 2.89 -22.73
N LYS A 292 -2.52 2.30 -23.62
CA LYS A 292 -2.08 1.18 -24.43
C LYS A 292 -1.05 1.66 -25.44
N THR A 293 -0.03 0.84 -25.66
CA THR A 293 0.97 1.07 -26.71
C THR A 293 0.99 -0.12 -27.67
N PRO A 294 1.27 0.09 -28.96
CA PRO A 294 1.50 -1.02 -29.87
C PRO A 294 2.59 -1.94 -29.31
N LEU A 295 2.39 -3.25 -29.42
CA LEU A 295 3.48 -4.19 -29.17
C LEU A 295 4.53 -3.96 -30.22
N ALA A 296 5.80 -3.84 -29.80
CA ALA A 296 6.91 -3.85 -30.79
C ALA A 296 6.88 -5.20 -31.48
N GLU A 297 6.87 -5.16 -32.84
CA GLU A 297 6.96 -6.33 -33.68
C GLU A 297 8.29 -7.08 -33.55
#